data_15ae82a8225d4bf07df3cacc7b0c5092
#
_entry.id   15ae82a8225d4bf07df3cacc7b0c5092
#
_cell.length_a   1.000
_cell.length_b   1.000
_cell.length_c   1.000
_cell.angle_alpha   90.00
_cell.angle_beta   90.00
_cell.angle_gamma   90.00
#
_symmetry.space_group_name_H-M   'P 1'
#
loop_
_entity.id
_entity.type
_entity.pdbx_description
1 polymer ?
#
loop_
_entity_poly.entity_id
_entity_poly.type
_entity_poly.pdbx_seq_one_letter_code
_entity_poly.pdbx_strand_id
1 'polypeptide(L)'
;YIAIGILFSMSLHSQTINKEIIKDMKFRHVGPIGNRLTTVAGVPNDPMTYYVGAASGGVWKTTDGGLNWKPIFDSQEVHSIGSISVAPSDPMTIYVGTGESSIRSNVSIGNGVYKSEDGGDTWKHIGLKNSGRISRIVVHPKNRNLIYVGALGHAYAPQRERGVFKSDNGGQTWKHVLYIDNNTGISDIVMDPDNSRILFAGAWQLDLKTWRRISGGPGSGLFKSVDGG
;
A
#
# COMPACT_ATOMS: atom_id res chain seq x y z
N TYR A 1 21.18 -52.69 -26.65
CA TYR A 1 19.95 -52.11 -26.10
C TYR A 1 20.00 -50.60 -26.33
N ILE A 2 19.17 -50.09 -27.26
CA ILE A 2 19.04 -48.64 -27.52
C ILE A 2 17.84 -48.16 -26.70
N ALA A 3 18.10 -47.27 -25.73
CA ALA A 3 17.05 -46.60 -24.95
C ALA A 3 16.54 -45.39 -25.75
N ILE A 4 15.31 -45.45 -26.26
CA ILE A 4 14.62 -44.31 -26.88
C ILE A 4 14.03 -43.46 -25.76
N GLY A 5 14.66 -42.31 -25.51
CA GLY A 5 14.11 -41.28 -24.61
C GLY A 5 12.97 -40.53 -25.28
N ILE A 6 11.75 -40.69 -24.80
CA ILE A 6 10.59 -39.89 -25.22
C ILE A 6 10.66 -38.54 -24.51
N LEU A 7 11.04 -37.51 -25.24
CA LEU A 7 10.91 -36.10 -24.80
C LEU A 7 9.43 -35.69 -24.88
N PHE A 8 8.79 -35.59 -23.72
CA PHE A 8 7.50 -34.90 -23.59
C PHE A 8 7.74 -33.39 -23.66
N SER A 9 7.47 -32.77 -24.79
CA SER A 9 7.37 -31.32 -24.89
C SER A 9 6.04 -30.88 -24.25
N MET A 10 6.08 -30.35 -23.04
CA MET A 10 4.97 -29.61 -22.46
C MET A 10 4.83 -28.27 -23.20
N SER A 11 3.87 -28.21 -24.13
CA SER A 11 3.46 -26.95 -24.72
C SER A 11 2.78 -26.10 -23.64
N LEU A 12 3.47 -25.06 -23.14
CA LEU A 12 2.86 -24.00 -22.35
C LEU A 12 1.89 -23.23 -23.27
N HIS A 13 0.62 -23.60 -23.23
CA HIS A 13 -0.42 -22.81 -23.85
C HIS A 13 -0.64 -21.54 -22.99
N SER A 14 -0.10 -20.43 -23.46
CA SER A 14 -0.55 -19.11 -22.99
C SER A 14 -2.07 -19.03 -23.22
N GLN A 15 -2.85 -18.91 -22.14
CA GLN A 15 -4.27 -18.64 -22.26
C GLN A 15 -4.43 -17.21 -22.81
N THR A 16 -4.66 -17.11 -24.12
CA THR A 16 -5.08 -15.84 -24.71
C THR A 16 -6.49 -15.53 -24.24
N ILE A 17 -6.63 -14.44 -23.47
CA ILE A 17 -7.96 -13.94 -23.10
C ILE A 17 -8.72 -13.63 -24.40
N ASN A 18 -9.85 -14.31 -24.60
CA ASN A 18 -10.70 -14.07 -25.76
C ASN A 18 -11.27 -12.64 -25.67
N LYS A 19 -10.98 -11.81 -26.68
CA LYS A 19 -11.48 -10.42 -26.76
C LYS A 19 -13.00 -10.34 -26.67
N GLU A 20 -13.72 -11.35 -27.10
CA GLU A 20 -15.18 -11.43 -27.01
C GLU A 20 -15.68 -11.45 -25.57
N ILE A 21 -14.93 -12.04 -24.63
CA ILE A 21 -15.30 -12.10 -23.21
C ILE A 21 -15.22 -10.71 -22.56
N ILE A 22 -14.32 -9.85 -23.03
CA ILE A 22 -14.08 -8.53 -22.42
C ILE A 22 -14.70 -7.37 -23.19
N LYS A 23 -15.23 -7.59 -24.39
CA LYS A 23 -15.77 -6.50 -25.25
C LYS A 23 -16.93 -5.73 -24.62
N ASP A 24 -17.71 -6.39 -23.77
CA ASP A 24 -18.87 -5.81 -23.10
C ASP A 24 -18.57 -5.34 -21.67
N MET A 25 -17.32 -5.48 -21.20
CA MET A 25 -16.91 -4.98 -19.89
C MET A 25 -16.90 -3.45 -19.91
N LYS A 26 -17.64 -2.85 -19.00
CA LYS A 26 -17.73 -1.39 -18.83
C LYS A 26 -17.36 -1.01 -17.39
N PHE A 27 -16.52 0.01 -17.26
CA PHE A 27 -16.31 0.64 -15.95
C PHE A 27 -17.56 1.40 -15.54
N ARG A 28 -17.98 1.23 -14.28
CA ARG A 28 -19.02 2.03 -13.68
C ARG A 28 -18.49 2.67 -12.40
N HIS A 29 -19.03 3.83 -12.04
CA HIS A 29 -18.71 4.46 -10.76
C HIS A 29 -19.36 3.66 -9.62
N VAL A 30 -18.56 3.25 -8.63
CA VAL A 30 -19.00 2.49 -7.45
C VAL A 30 -18.44 3.02 -6.13
N GLY A 31 -17.68 4.11 -6.15
CA GLY A 31 -17.07 4.70 -4.96
C GLY A 31 -17.95 5.75 -4.28
N PRO A 32 -17.52 6.25 -3.10
CA PRO A 32 -18.16 7.40 -2.46
C PRO A 32 -18.09 8.63 -3.37
N ILE A 33 -19.22 9.32 -3.53
CA ILE A 33 -19.32 10.49 -4.40
C ILE A 33 -18.51 11.66 -3.81
N GLY A 34 -17.82 12.39 -4.69
CA GLY A 34 -17.14 13.63 -4.33
C GLY A 34 -15.76 13.47 -3.69
N ASN A 35 -15.30 12.25 -3.44
CA ASN A 35 -13.97 11.99 -2.90
C ASN A 35 -12.97 11.56 -3.98
N ARG A 36 -11.73 12.04 -3.84
CA ARG A 36 -10.61 11.52 -4.61
C ARG A 36 -9.99 10.35 -3.85
N LEU A 37 -10.18 9.15 -4.36
CA LEU A 37 -9.65 7.93 -3.77
C LEU A 37 -8.17 7.77 -4.13
N THR A 38 -7.35 7.44 -3.13
CA THR A 38 -5.91 7.24 -3.23
C THR A 38 -5.52 5.78 -3.19
N THR A 39 -6.36 4.95 -2.57
CA THR A 39 -6.06 3.54 -2.35
C THR A 39 -7.36 2.73 -2.25
N VAL A 40 -7.28 1.46 -2.61
CA VAL A 40 -8.35 0.47 -2.46
C VAL A 40 -7.77 -0.84 -1.96
N ALA A 41 -8.50 -1.53 -1.08
CA ALA A 41 -8.18 -2.87 -0.61
C ALA A 41 -9.44 -3.73 -0.56
N GLY A 42 -9.37 -4.92 -1.16
CA GLY A 42 -10.42 -5.94 -1.04
C GLY A 42 -10.15 -6.88 0.13
N VAL A 43 -11.21 -7.49 0.64
CA VAL A 43 -11.10 -8.53 1.65
C VAL A 43 -10.86 -9.88 0.97
N PRO A 44 -9.82 -10.63 1.34
CA PRO A 44 -9.54 -11.95 0.77
C PRO A 44 -10.75 -12.90 0.91
N ASN A 45 -11.14 -13.54 -0.19
CA ASN A 45 -12.27 -14.47 -0.28
C ASN A 45 -13.66 -13.86 -0.01
N ASP A 46 -13.77 -12.54 0.08
CA ASP A 46 -15.05 -11.84 0.16
C ASP A 46 -15.16 -10.81 -0.97
N PRO A 47 -15.89 -11.14 -2.06
CA PRO A 47 -16.02 -10.26 -3.23
C PRO A 47 -16.95 -9.07 -2.99
N MET A 48 -17.58 -8.97 -1.82
CA MET A 48 -18.53 -7.90 -1.50
C MET A 48 -17.92 -6.82 -0.60
N THR A 49 -16.86 -7.14 0.14
CA THR A 49 -16.27 -6.19 1.10
C THR A 49 -14.99 -5.54 0.55
N TYR A 50 -15.01 -4.21 0.52
CA TYR A 50 -13.88 -3.38 0.11
C TYR A 50 -13.70 -2.19 1.04
N TYR A 51 -12.46 -1.73 1.12
CA TYR A 51 -12.07 -0.50 1.80
C TYR A 51 -11.45 0.46 0.79
N VAL A 52 -11.82 1.74 0.88
CA VAL A 52 -11.18 2.79 0.07
C VAL A 52 -10.70 3.93 0.97
N GLY A 53 -9.54 4.47 0.65
CA GLY A 53 -8.97 5.63 1.32
C GLY A 53 -9.05 6.85 0.45
N ALA A 54 -9.52 7.94 1.03
CA ALA A 54 -9.64 9.22 0.35
C ALA A 54 -8.48 10.16 0.69
N ALA A 55 -8.12 11.02 -0.24
CA ALA A 55 -7.07 12.03 -0.04
C ALA A 55 -7.35 13.00 1.11
N SER A 56 -8.63 13.21 1.43
CA SER A 56 -9.09 14.10 2.51
C SER A 56 -10.47 13.73 3.05
N GLY A 57 -10.86 12.46 2.96
CA GLY A 57 -12.18 11.97 3.38
C GLY A 57 -12.12 10.67 4.20
N GLY A 58 -10.98 10.34 4.79
CA GLY A 58 -10.81 9.17 5.65
C GLY A 58 -10.91 7.85 4.91
N VAL A 59 -11.32 6.82 5.63
CA VAL A 59 -11.54 5.46 5.11
C VAL A 59 -13.02 5.16 5.03
N TRP A 60 -13.42 4.55 3.92
CA TRP A 60 -14.79 4.12 3.66
C TRP A 60 -14.83 2.61 3.44
N LYS A 61 -15.88 1.96 3.92
CA LYS A 61 -16.12 0.52 3.80
C LYS A 61 -17.41 0.26 3.06
N THR A 62 -17.40 -0.72 2.18
CA THR A 62 -18.62 -1.34 1.61
C THR A 62 -18.65 -2.82 1.96
N THR A 63 -19.83 -3.40 2.07
CA THR A 63 -20.09 -4.83 2.27
C THR A 63 -21.08 -5.38 1.24
N ASP A 64 -21.36 -4.62 0.19
CA ASP A 64 -22.33 -4.93 -0.85
C ASP A 64 -21.80 -4.67 -2.27
N GLY A 65 -20.47 -4.81 -2.44
CA GLY A 65 -19.81 -4.63 -3.74
C GLY A 65 -19.81 -3.19 -4.25
N GLY A 66 -19.89 -2.22 -3.35
CA GLY A 66 -19.80 -0.80 -3.68
C GLY A 66 -21.14 -0.13 -3.97
N LEU A 67 -22.26 -0.75 -3.62
CA LEU A 67 -23.58 -0.11 -3.72
C LEU A 67 -23.75 0.95 -2.63
N ASN A 68 -23.36 0.62 -1.39
CA ASN A 68 -23.38 1.54 -0.27
C ASN A 68 -21.99 1.64 0.37
N TRP A 69 -21.66 2.85 0.87
CA TRP A 69 -20.37 3.14 1.51
C TRP A 69 -20.60 3.80 2.85
N LYS A 70 -19.93 3.29 3.89
CA LYS A 70 -19.95 3.82 5.26
C LYS A 70 -18.58 4.41 5.60
N PRO A 71 -18.50 5.66 6.07
CA PRO A 71 -17.24 6.19 6.63
C PRO A 71 -16.94 5.48 7.96
N ILE A 72 -15.68 5.10 8.16
CA ILE A 72 -15.24 4.31 9.32
C ILE A 72 -14.00 4.88 10.01
N PHE A 73 -13.56 6.10 9.63
CA PHE A 73 -12.31 6.69 10.12
C PHE A 73 -12.48 8.12 10.66
N ASP A 74 -13.72 8.61 10.78
CA ASP A 74 -14.03 10.01 11.09
C ASP A 74 -13.64 10.44 12.51
N SER A 75 -13.47 9.48 13.44
CA SER A 75 -13.03 9.75 14.80
C SER A 75 -11.52 9.95 14.94
N GLN A 76 -10.74 9.81 13.86
CA GLN A 76 -9.29 9.93 13.91
C GLN A 76 -8.83 11.37 13.68
N GLU A 77 -7.61 11.71 14.15
CA GLU A 77 -7.05 13.07 14.07
C GLU A 77 -6.77 13.53 12.63
N VAL A 78 -6.60 12.61 11.68
CA VAL A 78 -6.27 12.91 10.28
C VAL A 78 -7.16 12.12 9.33
N HIS A 79 -7.52 12.74 8.22
CA HIS A 79 -8.44 12.16 7.24
C HIS A 79 -7.80 11.97 5.85
N SER A 80 -6.50 12.20 5.73
CA SER A 80 -5.75 11.96 4.50
C SER A 80 -5.16 10.56 4.51
N ILE A 81 -5.55 9.72 3.56
CA ILE A 81 -5.15 8.32 3.46
C ILE A 81 -4.19 8.14 2.29
N GLY A 82 -3.06 7.49 2.53
CA GLY A 82 -2.08 7.13 1.50
C GLY A 82 -2.12 5.66 1.12
N SER A 83 -2.37 4.76 2.08
CA SER A 83 -2.39 3.32 1.84
C SER A 83 -3.35 2.60 2.78
N ILE A 84 -4.01 1.55 2.29
CA ILE A 84 -4.78 0.59 3.08
C ILE A 84 -4.31 -0.81 2.73
N SER A 85 -4.20 -1.68 3.74
CA SER A 85 -3.91 -3.10 3.56
C SER A 85 -4.73 -3.94 4.52
N VAL A 86 -5.44 -4.92 3.98
CA VAL A 86 -6.12 -5.97 4.75
C VAL A 86 -5.14 -7.13 4.92
N ALA A 87 -5.01 -7.65 6.12
CA ALA A 87 -4.11 -8.77 6.38
C ALA A 87 -4.67 -10.06 5.76
N PRO A 88 -3.94 -10.75 4.83
CA PRO A 88 -4.48 -11.93 4.16
C PRO A 88 -4.77 -13.10 5.10
N SER A 89 -4.02 -13.22 6.20
CA SER A 89 -4.20 -14.28 7.21
C SER A 89 -5.29 -13.98 8.23
N ASP A 90 -5.80 -12.74 8.28
CA ASP A 90 -6.85 -12.33 9.19
C ASP A 90 -7.56 -11.07 8.65
N PRO A 91 -8.67 -11.24 7.91
CA PRO A 91 -9.38 -10.13 7.27
C PRO A 91 -9.96 -9.07 8.22
N MET A 92 -10.06 -9.36 9.52
CA MET A 92 -10.47 -8.38 10.53
C MET A 92 -9.33 -7.41 10.88
N THR A 93 -8.08 -7.77 10.57
CA THR A 93 -6.91 -6.91 10.78
C THR A 93 -6.65 -6.04 9.55
N ILE A 94 -6.72 -4.72 9.74
CA ILE A 94 -6.54 -3.72 8.69
C ILE A 94 -5.48 -2.72 9.15
N TYR A 95 -4.61 -2.35 8.22
CA TYR A 95 -3.62 -1.30 8.41
C TYR A 95 -3.91 -0.12 7.49
N VAL A 96 -3.83 1.09 8.03
CA VAL A 96 -4.01 2.35 7.31
C VAL A 96 -2.79 3.23 7.49
N GLY A 97 -2.18 3.61 6.39
CA GLY A 97 -1.13 4.62 6.32
C GLY A 97 -1.72 5.96 5.92
N THR A 98 -1.43 6.99 6.72
CA THR A 98 -1.99 8.33 6.52
C THR A 98 -1.08 9.25 5.71
N GLY A 99 -1.65 10.32 5.19
CA GLY A 99 -0.98 11.32 4.35
C GLY A 99 -1.05 10.99 2.86
N GLU A 100 -1.42 11.99 2.07
CA GLU A 100 -1.58 11.83 0.62
C GLU A 100 -0.24 11.58 -0.07
N SER A 101 -0.05 10.35 -0.59
CA SER A 101 1.18 9.91 -1.26
C SER A 101 1.25 10.32 -2.73
N SER A 102 0.12 10.60 -3.37
CA SER A 102 0.05 11.11 -4.76
C SER A 102 0.40 12.60 -4.77
N ILE A 103 1.68 12.91 -4.91
CA ILE A 103 2.22 14.26 -4.76
C ILE A 103 1.72 15.22 -5.84
N ARG A 104 1.11 16.31 -5.39
CA ARG A 104 0.66 17.47 -6.19
C ARG A 104 0.93 18.77 -5.42
N SER A 105 0.44 19.92 -5.90
CA SER A 105 0.74 21.23 -5.31
C SER A 105 0.21 21.41 -3.87
N ASN A 106 -0.89 20.76 -3.52
CA ASN A 106 -1.58 20.90 -2.23
C ASN A 106 -1.88 19.50 -1.63
N VAL A 107 -0.86 18.83 -1.15
CA VAL A 107 -0.97 17.50 -0.53
C VAL A 107 -1.19 17.58 0.97
N SER A 108 -2.12 16.79 1.49
CA SER A 108 -2.40 16.69 2.91
C SER A 108 -1.38 15.81 3.61
N ILE A 109 -1.01 16.22 4.82
CA ILE A 109 -0.10 15.47 5.69
C ILE A 109 -0.88 14.44 6.50
N GLY A 110 -0.21 13.34 6.82
CA GLY A 110 -0.66 12.34 7.79
C GLY A 110 0.14 12.38 9.08
N ASN A 111 -0.16 11.45 9.96
CA ASN A 111 0.51 11.29 11.25
C ASN A 111 0.94 9.84 11.53
N GLY A 112 1.20 9.04 10.48
CA GLY A 112 1.72 7.68 10.60
C GLY A 112 0.71 6.60 10.29
N VAL A 113 0.74 5.51 11.07
CA VAL A 113 0.01 4.27 10.78
C VAL A 113 -1.02 3.98 11.85
N TYR A 114 -2.19 3.52 11.41
CA TYR A 114 -3.27 3.04 12.25
C TYR A 114 -3.55 1.57 11.97
N LYS A 115 -4.05 0.85 12.99
CA LYS A 115 -4.46 -0.54 12.93
C LYS A 115 -5.88 -0.69 13.46
N SER A 116 -6.68 -1.48 12.78
CA SER A 116 -7.93 -2.05 13.28
C SER A 116 -7.76 -3.58 13.42
N GLU A 117 -8.44 -4.18 14.40
CA GLU A 117 -8.52 -5.64 14.58
C GLU A 117 -9.97 -6.15 14.58
N ASP A 118 -10.90 -5.30 14.19
CA ASP A 118 -12.36 -5.53 14.19
C ASP A 118 -13.02 -5.13 12.85
N GLY A 119 -12.27 -5.19 11.76
CA GLY A 119 -12.80 -4.88 10.42
C GLY A 119 -13.08 -3.40 10.19
N GLY A 120 -12.45 -2.51 10.96
CA GLY A 120 -12.55 -1.06 10.82
C GLY A 120 -13.54 -0.40 11.76
N ASP A 121 -14.10 -1.11 12.75
CA ASP A 121 -15.01 -0.52 13.72
C ASP A 121 -14.26 0.35 14.73
N THR A 122 -13.07 -0.07 15.16
CA THR A 122 -12.18 0.74 16.00
C THR A 122 -10.75 0.83 15.42
N TRP A 123 -10.05 1.92 15.74
CA TRP A 123 -8.72 2.21 15.22
C TRP A 123 -7.75 2.58 16.34
N LYS A 124 -6.54 2.04 16.27
CA LYS A 124 -5.43 2.38 17.16
C LYS A 124 -4.27 2.95 16.34
N HIS A 125 -3.77 4.12 16.75
CA HIS A 125 -2.52 4.65 16.21
C HIS A 125 -1.34 3.79 16.70
N ILE A 126 -0.51 3.29 15.77
CA ILE A 126 0.57 2.32 16.05
C ILE A 126 1.97 2.85 15.72
N GLY A 127 2.12 4.16 15.50
CA GLY A 127 3.43 4.80 15.37
C GLY A 127 3.71 5.44 14.01
N LEU A 128 4.98 5.73 13.77
CA LEU A 128 5.49 6.47 12.62
C LEU A 128 4.86 7.87 12.48
N LYS A 129 4.53 8.51 13.61
CA LYS A 129 3.79 9.78 13.68
C LYS A 129 4.42 10.88 12.80
N ASN A 130 5.74 10.93 12.75
CA ASN A 130 6.46 12.00 12.05
C ASN A 130 6.74 11.68 10.57
N SER A 131 6.35 10.50 10.05
CA SER A 131 6.66 10.12 8.66
C SER A 131 5.95 10.99 7.60
N GLY A 132 4.87 11.66 7.99
CA GLY A 132 4.15 12.62 7.15
C GLY A 132 3.30 12.00 6.05
N ARG A 133 3.81 11.01 5.33
CA ARG A 133 3.09 10.31 4.25
C ARG A 133 3.52 8.87 4.16
N ILE A 134 2.55 7.97 4.22
CA ILE A 134 2.74 6.54 4.01
C ILE A 134 2.18 6.19 2.62
N SER A 135 3.07 5.78 1.74
CA SER A 135 2.71 5.45 0.36
C SER A 135 2.21 4.02 0.19
N ARG A 136 2.76 3.10 0.99
CA ARG A 136 2.44 1.68 0.87
C ARG A 136 2.56 0.97 2.20
N ILE A 137 1.61 0.07 2.47
CA ILE A 137 1.71 -0.93 3.53
C ILE A 137 1.60 -2.31 2.88
N VAL A 138 2.53 -3.20 3.21
CA VAL A 138 2.52 -4.60 2.80
C VAL A 138 2.46 -5.46 4.05
N VAL A 139 1.44 -6.31 4.15
CA VAL A 139 1.28 -7.27 5.24
C VAL A 139 1.71 -8.65 4.74
N HIS A 140 2.49 -9.35 5.55
CA HIS A 140 2.93 -10.71 5.22
C HIS A 140 1.73 -11.67 5.08
N PRO A 141 1.66 -12.52 4.03
CA PRO A 141 0.45 -13.29 3.72
C PRO A 141 0.02 -14.28 4.81
N LYS A 142 0.97 -14.78 5.61
CA LYS A 142 0.72 -15.78 6.68
C LYS A 142 0.90 -15.25 8.11
N ASN A 143 1.27 -13.96 8.27
CA ASN A 143 1.50 -13.36 9.59
C ASN A 143 1.02 -11.91 9.60
N ARG A 144 -0.19 -11.69 10.14
CA ARG A 144 -0.79 -10.36 10.23
C ARG A 144 0.05 -9.31 10.97
N ASN A 145 1.00 -9.76 11.81
CA ASN A 145 1.84 -8.88 12.61
C ASN A 145 3.18 -8.50 11.95
N LEU A 146 3.56 -9.17 10.85
CA LEU A 146 4.73 -8.81 10.07
C LEU A 146 4.32 -7.87 8.94
N ILE A 147 4.74 -6.61 9.04
CA ILE A 147 4.34 -5.54 8.12
C ILE A 147 5.53 -4.69 7.68
N TYR A 148 5.46 -4.21 6.46
CA TYR A 148 6.41 -3.27 5.88
C TYR A 148 5.66 -2.01 5.47
N VAL A 149 6.26 -0.86 5.77
CA VAL A 149 5.67 0.46 5.53
C VAL A 149 6.64 1.31 4.73
N GLY A 150 6.21 1.75 3.56
CA GLY A 150 6.91 2.74 2.73
C GLY A 150 6.55 4.15 3.19
N ALA A 151 7.51 4.85 3.75
CA ALA A 151 7.37 6.24 4.13
C ALA A 151 7.94 7.15 3.04
N LEU A 152 7.05 7.89 2.38
CA LEU A 152 7.45 8.92 1.41
C LEU A 152 7.96 10.19 2.11
N GLY A 153 7.46 10.46 3.31
CA GLY A 153 7.89 11.58 4.14
C GLY A 153 7.18 12.91 3.86
N HIS A 154 7.69 13.98 4.43
CA HIS A 154 7.21 15.34 4.18
C HIS A 154 7.57 15.79 2.75
N ALA A 155 6.63 16.44 2.05
CA ALA A 155 6.88 16.87 0.69
C ALA A 155 7.80 18.11 0.62
N TYR A 156 7.72 18.98 1.63
CA TYR A 156 8.31 20.33 1.58
C TYR A 156 9.61 20.49 2.37
N ALA A 157 10.04 19.47 3.08
CA ALA A 157 11.25 19.51 3.89
C ALA A 157 11.98 18.17 3.91
N PRO A 158 13.32 18.17 3.97
CA PRO A 158 14.10 16.98 4.27
C PRO A 158 13.74 16.43 5.65
N GLN A 159 13.73 15.10 5.79
CA GLN A 159 13.53 14.44 7.08
C GLN A 159 14.12 13.03 7.10
N ARG A 160 14.39 12.53 8.30
CA ARG A 160 14.98 11.20 8.49
C ARG A 160 13.94 10.07 8.47
N GLU A 161 12.67 10.38 8.69
CA GLU A 161 11.56 9.40 8.72
C GLU A 161 11.05 9.07 7.31
N ARG A 162 11.96 8.91 6.35
CA ARG A 162 11.74 8.42 4.99
C ARG A 162 12.38 7.05 4.83
N GLY A 163 11.83 6.19 4.01
CA GLY A 163 12.40 4.88 3.74
C GLY A 163 11.41 3.74 4.00
N VAL A 164 11.94 2.53 4.26
CA VAL A 164 11.13 1.37 4.63
C VAL A 164 11.25 1.10 6.11
N PHE A 165 10.11 0.99 6.76
CA PHE A 165 10.00 0.54 8.14
C PHE A 165 9.37 -0.85 8.19
N LYS A 166 9.87 -1.70 9.09
CA LYS A 166 9.39 -3.05 9.35
C LYS A 166 8.94 -3.20 10.79
N SER A 167 7.82 -3.86 11.00
CA SER A 167 7.41 -4.35 12.31
C SER A 167 7.14 -5.84 12.22
N ASP A 168 7.55 -6.61 13.23
CA ASP A 168 7.30 -8.04 13.38
C ASP A 168 6.27 -8.34 14.49
N ASN A 169 5.74 -7.30 15.14
CA ASN A 169 4.83 -7.39 16.29
C ASN A 169 3.57 -6.50 16.12
N GLY A 170 3.11 -6.33 14.88
CA GLY A 170 1.86 -5.63 14.58
C GLY A 170 1.90 -4.12 14.83
N GLY A 171 3.07 -3.50 14.72
CA GLY A 171 3.26 -2.06 14.85
C GLY A 171 3.57 -1.58 16.28
N GLN A 172 3.83 -2.50 17.23
CA GLN A 172 4.25 -2.11 18.58
C GLN A 172 5.66 -1.52 18.59
N THR A 173 6.54 -2.04 17.74
CA THR A 173 7.88 -1.51 17.50
C THR A 173 8.20 -1.49 16.00
N TRP A 174 9.07 -0.56 15.62
CA TRP A 174 9.46 -0.34 14.23
C TRP A 174 10.98 -0.38 14.07
N LYS A 175 11.46 -1.07 13.04
CA LYS A 175 12.85 -1.05 12.57
C LYS A 175 12.91 -0.28 11.26
N HIS A 176 13.83 0.65 11.12
CA HIS A 176 14.10 1.34 9.86
C HIS A 176 15.06 0.48 9.05
N VAL A 177 14.52 -0.27 8.07
CA VAL A 177 15.28 -1.31 7.33
C VAL A 177 15.87 -0.81 6.01
N LEU A 178 15.34 0.26 5.45
CA LEU A 178 15.93 0.95 4.31
C LEU A 178 15.86 2.46 4.52
N TYR A 179 17.02 3.08 4.62
CA TYR A 179 17.19 4.53 4.61
C TYR A 179 18.20 4.90 3.52
N ILE A 180 17.89 5.87 2.69
CA ILE A 180 18.76 6.33 1.59
C ILE A 180 19.33 7.69 1.96
N ASP A 181 18.50 8.70 2.04
CA ASP A 181 18.85 10.06 2.49
C ASP A 181 17.60 10.83 2.96
N ASN A 182 17.79 12.06 3.42
CA ASN A 182 16.70 12.89 3.95
C ASN A 182 15.72 13.40 2.89
N ASN A 183 16.00 13.26 1.60
CA ASN A 183 15.17 13.72 0.50
C ASN A 183 14.47 12.58 -0.25
N THR A 184 14.89 11.33 0.00
CA THR A 184 14.42 10.16 -0.73
C THR A 184 13.48 9.33 0.12
N GLY A 185 12.22 9.26 -0.29
CA GLY A 185 11.21 8.41 0.32
C GLY A 185 10.86 7.21 -0.53
N ILE A 186 9.95 6.37 -0.04
CA ILE A 186 9.47 5.19 -0.75
C ILE A 186 8.11 5.50 -1.37
N SER A 187 7.98 5.27 -2.67
CA SER A 187 6.75 5.45 -3.43
C SER A 187 5.88 4.20 -3.46
N ASP A 188 6.52 3.01 -3.48
CA ASP A 188 5.82 1.73 -3.47
C ASP A 188 6.70 0.60 -2.91
N ILE A 189 6.05 -0.46 -2.40
CA ILE A 189 6.70 -1.70 -1.96
C ILE A 189 5.89 -2.87 -2.50
N VAL A 190 6.60 -3.88 -3.01
CA VAL A 190 6.00 -5.15 -3.43
C VAL A 190 6.76 -6.30 -2.75
N MET A 191 6.01 -7.25 -2.22
CA MET A 191 6.52 -8.52 -1.71
C MET A 191 6.28 -9.59 -2.76
N ASP A 192 7.28 -10.45 -2.98
CA ASP A 192 7.14 -11.62 -3.85
C ASP A 192 6.08 -12.56 -3.25
N PRO A 193 5.05 -12.95 -4.03
CA PRO A 193 3.95 -13.77 -3.51
C PRO A 193 4.37 -15.18 -3.10
N ASP A 194 5.43 -15.72 -3.72
CA ASP A 194 5.92 -17.08 -3.47
C ASP A 194 7.04 -17.11 -2.41
N ASN A 195 7.77 -16.00 -2.26
CA ASN A 195 8.85 -15.87 -1.32
C ASN A 195 8.83 -14.53 -0.57
N SER A 196 8.16 -14.48 0.56
CA SER A 196 8.00 -13.27 1.39
C SER A 196 9.30 -12.63 1.89
N ARG A 197 10.47 -13.29 1.72
CA ARG A 197 11.78 -12.70 2.01
C ARG A 197 12.27 -11.78 0.90
N ILE A 198 11.69 -11.89 -0.29
CA ILE A 198 12.01 -11.03 -1.43
C ILE A 198 11.05 -9.86 -1.44
N LEU A 199 11.61 -8.64 -1.31
CA LEU A 199 10.88 -7.40 -1.43
C LEU A 199 11.55 -6.47 -2.43
N PHE A 200 10.74 -5.68 -3.10
CA PHE A 200 11.18 -4.57 -3.94
C PHE A 200 10.61 -3.27 -3.40
N ALA A 201 11.42 -2.22 -3.33
CA ALA A 201 11.02 -0.89 -2.92
C ALA A 201 11.40 0.14 -3.98
N GLY A 202 10.41 0.86 -4.49
CA GLY A 202 10.60 2.00 -5.38
C GLY A 202 10.92 3.25 -4.57
N ALA A 203 12.15 3.75 -4.69
CA ALA A 203 12.59 4.96 -4.02
C ALA A 203 12.44 6.18 -4.93
N TRP A 204 11.97 7.28 -4.36
CA TRP A 204 11.75 8.53 -5.08
C TRP A 204 12.32 9.71 -4.30
N GLN A 205 13.34 10.33 -4.87
CA GLN A 205 13.86 11.60 -4.36
C GLN A 205 12.95 12.73 -4.82
N LEU A 206 12.47 13.54 -3.87
CA LEU A 206 11.54 14.63 -4.12
C LEU A 206 11.93 15.86 -3.30
N ASP A 207 12.09 17.00 -3.99
CA ASP A 207 12.18 18.32 -3.36
C ASP A 207 11.06 19.22 -3.92
N LEU A 208 10.11 19.57 -3.07
CA LEU A 208 8.98 20.40 -3.42
C LEU A 208 9.05 21.73 -2.67
N LYS A 209 9.00 22.82 -3.44
CA LYS A 209 8.89 24.20 -2.96
C LYS A 209 7.68 24.85 -3.59
N THR A 210 7.24 25.97 -3.05
CA THR A 210 6.11 26.72 -3.64
C THR A 210 6.38 27.21 -5.07
N TRP A 211 7.63 27.39 -5.44
CA TRP A 211 8.08 27.92 -6.74
C TRP A 211 8.76 26.89 -7.64
N ARG A 212 9.06 25.68 -7.13
CA ARG A 212 9.68 24.63 -7.95
C ARG A 212 9.31 23.24 -7.44
N ARG A 213 9.39 22.28 -8.33
CA ARG A 213 9.31 20.85 -8.05
C ARG A 213 10.48 20.15 -8.73
N ILE A 214 11.32 19.45 -7.94
CA ILE A 214 12.33 18.53 -8.45
C ILE A 214 11.81 17.12 -8.16
N SER A 215 11.65 16.32 -9.21
CA SER A 215 11.19 14.93 -9.16
C SER A 215 12.28 14.05 -9.74
N GLY A 216 12.82 13.17 -8.92
CA GLY A 216 13.99 12.34 -9.24
C GLY A 216 15.29 12.92 -8.69
N GLY A 217 16.33 12.09 -8.71
CA GLY A 217 17.67 12.43 -8.24
C GLY A 217 18.47 11.16 -7.93
N PRO A 218 19.71 11.30 -7.43
CA PRO A 218 20.62 10.17 -7.17
C PRO A 218 20.08 9.12 -6.20
N GLY A 219 19.19 9.51 -5.28
CA GLY A 219 18.54 8.60 -4.34
C GLY A 219 17.38 7.79 -4.96
N SER A 220 16.87 8.19 -6.13
CA SER A 220 15.77 7.46 -6.80
C SER A 220 16.26 6.16 -7.39
N GLY A 221 15.46 5.09 -7.27
CA GLY A 221 15.81 3.80 -7.83
C GLY A 221 14.94 2.68 -7.33
N LEU A 222 15.22 1.47 -7.80
CA LEU A 222 14.60 0.24 -7.34
C LEU A 222 15.56 -0.51 -6.42
N PHE A 223 15.13 -0.76 -5.20
CA PHE A 223 15.88 -1.51 -4.19
C PHE A 223 15.26 -2.89 -3.99
N LYS A 224 16.09 -3.89 -3.77
CA LYS A 224 15.68 -5.28 -3.54
C LYS A 224 16.26 -5.80 -2.23
N SER A 225 15.42 -6.42 -1.40
CA SER A 225 15.83 -7.28 -0.29
C SER A 225 15.64 -8.75 -0.68
N VAL A 226 16.49 -9.64 -0.16
CA VAL A 226 16.40 -11.11 -0.34
C VAL A 226 16.34 -11.86 1.00
N ASP A 227 16.35 -11.14 2.11
CA ASP A 227 16.41 -11.67 3.46
C ASP A 227 15.25 -11.25 4.37
N GLY A 228 14.29 -10.51 3.80
CA GLY A 228 13.11 -10.02 4.52
C GLY A 228 13.30 -8.64 5.15
N GLY A 229 14.25 -7.86 4.60
CA GLY A 229 14.48 -6.45 4.97
C GLY A 229 15.39 -6.25 6.16
#